data_68bd340a709b8b1e89c5370c05948461
#
_entry.id   68bd340a709b8b1e89c5370c05948461
#
_cell.length_a   1.000
_cell.length_b   1.000
_cell.length_c   1.000
_cell.angle_alpha   90.00
_cell.angle_beta   90.00
_cell.angle_gamma   90.00
#
_symmetry.space_group_name_H-M   'P 1'
#
loop_
_entity.id
_entity.type
_entity.pdbx_description
1 polymer ?
#
loop_
_entity_poly.entity_id
_entity_poly.type
_entity_poly.pdbx_seq_one_letter_code
_entity_poly.pdbx_strand_id
1 'polypeptide(L)'
;MKTIKLKLYEFAELNDDAKGNALKELYDINVFDDWYDFIYDDFVSIAQTIGITVNRKRIYFQGFYSQGDGSAFEASVSLPDLLNGIAGQNWKSYAPLLELDLSMPEMERRLLKLLMDNKVDCYGKITQPSRGYYVSASLDTDFPNNRHNYSKIESELEKLENWFIEVAETLNHYLYKSLRDEYEYQTSEKAIIESIEANEYSFTADGKIATRVKRLAENEQEIN
;
A
#
# COMPACT_ATOMS: atom_id res chain seq x y z
N MET A 1 -46.12 17.96 -26.18
CA MET A 1 -44.85 17.99 -25.42
C MET A 1 -45.21 17.90 -23.97
N LYS A 2 -44.58 16.99 -23.18
CA LYS A 2 -44.82 16.93 -21.73
C LYS A 2 -43.61 17.58 -21.04
N THR A 3 -43.85 18.58 -20.22
CA THR A 3 -42.82 19.22 -19.39
C THR A 3 -42.89 18.60 -18.00
N ILE A 4 -41.75 18.11 -17.50
CA ILE A 4 -41.60 17.61 -16.14
C ILE A 4 -40.72 18.62 -15.38
N LYS A 5 -41.21 19.14 -14.25
CA LYS A 5 -40.41 19.97 -13.34
C LYS A 5 -39.79 19.05 -12.31
N LEU A 6 -38.47 18.97 -12.26
CA LEU A 6 -37.72 18.26 -11.27
C LEU A 6 -37.05 19.29 -10.34
N LYS A 7 -37.27 19.16 -9.03
CA LYS A 7 -36.56 19.96 -8.04
C LYS A 7 -35.28 19.21 -7.65
N LEU A 8 -34.15 19.87 -7.76
CA LEU A 8 -32.85 19.36 -7.38
C LEU A 8 -32.41 19.99 -6.07
N TYR A 9 -31.62 19.25 -5.33
CA TYR A 9 -31.14 19.63 -4.01
C TYR A 9 -29.61 19.45 -3.96
N GLU A 10 -28.94 20.31 -3.22
CA GLU A 10 -27.58 20.09 -2.76
C GLU A 10 -27.59 19.09 -1.60
N PHE A 11 -26.45 18.45 -1.32
CA PHE A 11 -26.37 17.45 -0.25
C PHE A 11 -26.80 18.02 1.12
N ALA A 12 -26.42 19.26 1.42
CA ALA A 12 -26.77 19.94 2.66
C ALA A 12 -28.30 20.14 2.84
N GLU A 13 -29.04 20.30 1.75
CA GLU A 13 -30.49 20.52 1.75
C GLU A 13 -31.32 19.24 1.91
N LEU A 14 -30.70 18.05 1.79
CA LEU A 14 -31.38 16.77 1.94
C LEU A 14 -31.74 16.52 3.42
N ASN A 15 -32.85 15.81 3.63
CA ASN A 15 -33.18 15.25 4.95
C ASN A 15 -32.26 14.07 5.27
N ASP A 16 -32.26 13.58 6.51
CA ASP A 16 -31.33 12.55 7.00
C ASP A 16 -31.46 11.21 6.22
N ASP A 17 -32.68 10.80 5.89
CA ASP A 17 -32.90 9.57 5.11
C ASP A 17 -32.34 9.69 3.68
N ALA A 18 -32.55 10.84 3.04
CA ALA A 18 -32.03 11.12 1.70
C ALA A 18 -30.49 11.25 1.71
N LYS A 19 -29.90 11.86 2.75
CA LYS A 19 -28.45 11.88 2.96
C LYS A 19 -27.88 10.46 3.09
N GLY A 20 -28.53 9.62 3.89
CA GLY A 20 -28.14 8.22 4.03
C GLY A 20 -28.20 7.44 2.71
N ASN A 21 -29.18 7.73 1.85
CA ASN A 21 -29.28 7.13 0.52
C ASN A 21 -28.17 7.61 -0.40
N ALA A 22 -27.89 8.92 -0.42
CA ALA A 22 -26.81 9.51 -1.23
C ALA A 22 -25.43 8.94 -0.83
N LEU A 23 -25.13 8.84 0.45
CA LEU A 23 -23.88 8.26 0.96
C LEU A 23 -23.72 6.77 0.56
N LYS A 24 -24.81 6.00 0.59
CA LYS A 24 -24.77 4.60 0.15
C LYS A 24 -24.55 4.48 -1.36
N GLU A 25 -25.20 5.33 -2.15
CA GLU A 25 -25.04 5.31 -3.63
C GLU A 25 -23.63 5.72 -4.04
N LEU A 26 -22.98 6.59 -3.26
CA LEU A 26 -21.65 7.14 -3.53
C LEU A 26 -20.54 6.53 -2.68
N TYR A 27 -20.79 5.40 -2.02
CA TYR A 27 -19.83 4.77 -1.11
C TYR A 27 -18.44 4.57 -1.74
N ASP A 28 -18.40 4.15 -3.01
CA ASP A 28 -17.16 3.84 -3.73
C ASP A 28 -16.61 5.02 -4.56
N ILE A 29 -17.16 6.23 -4.41
CA ILE A 29 -16.84 7.38 -5.28
C ILE A 29 -15.34 7.72 -5.31
N ASN A 30 -14.63 7.53 -4.21
CA ASN A 30 -13.22 7.87 -4.07
C ASN A 30 -12.28 6.68 -4.30
N VAL A 31 -12.83 5.46 -4.47
CA VAL A 31 -12.03 4.23 -4.60
C VAL A 31 -12.26 3.52 -5.94
N PHE A 32 -12.79 4.23 -6.92
CA PHE A 32 -13.09 3.68 -8.23
C PHE A 32 -11.84 3.51 -9.09
N ASP A 33 -10.90 4.49 -9.08
CA ASP A 33 -9.66 4.48 -9.87
C ASP A 33 -8.47 4.75 -8.95
N ASP A 34 -7.35 4.10 -9.19
CA ASP A 34 -5.95 4.31 -8.72
C ASP A 34 -5.74 5.02 -7.36
N TRP A 35 -6.73 4.98 -6.46
CA TRP A 35 -6.69 5.61 -5.13
C TRP A 35 -5.48 5.18 -4.29
N TYR A 36 -4.89 4.03 -4.60
CA TYR A 36 -3.74 3.43 -3.91
C TYR A 36 -2.38 3.87 -4.47
N ASP A 37 -2.33 4.63 -5.56
CA ASP A 37 -1.08 4.92 -6.28
C ASP A 37 -0.04 5.60 -5.40
N PHE A 38 -0.44 6.59 -4.60
CA PHE A 38 0.48 7.27 -3.70
C PHE A 38 0.99 6.37 -2.56
N ILE A 39 0.18 5.40 -2.10
CA ILE A 39 0.61 4.39 -1.12
C ILE A 39 1.74 3.53 -1.72
N TYR A 40 1.61 3.16 -3.00
CA TYR A 40 2.64 2.40 -3.69
C TYR A 40 3.93 3.21 -3.84
N ASP A 41 3.82 4.49 -4.19
CA ASP A 41 4.98 5.37 -4.37
C ASP A 41 5.71 5.63 -3.05
N ASP A 42 4.98 5.84 -1.96
CA ASP A 42 5.52 5.96 -0.61
C ASP A 42 6.20 4.65 -0.16
N PHE A 43 5.55 3.52 -0.37
CA PHE A 43 6.11 2.20 -0.04
C PHE A 43 7.42 1.93 -0.77
N VAL A 44 7.46 2.18 -2.09
CA VAL A 44 8.68 2.05 -2.91
C VAL A 44 9.78 2.97 -2.40
N SER A 45 9.46 4.22 -2.07
CA SER A 45 10.42 5.20 -1.56
C SER A 45 10.99 4.79 -0.21
N ILE A 46 10.15 4.33 0.72
CA ILE A 46 10.56 3.83 2.04
C ILE A 46 11.48 2.61 1.88
N ALA A 47 11.07 1.62 1.09
CA ALA A 47 11.84 0.41 0.85
C ALA A 47 13.22 0.70 0.24
N GLN A 48 13.30 1.67 -0.68
CA GLN A 48 14.55 2.08 -1.30
C GLN A 48 15.55 2.66 -0.30
N THR A 49 15.10 3.37 0.74
CA THR A 49 16.01 3.92 1.78
C THR A 49 16.77 2.85 2.55
N ILE A 50 16.28 1.62 2.55
CA ILE A 50 16.87 0.46 3.24
C ILE A 50 17.41 -0.60 2.27
N GLY A 51 17.71 -0.24 1.01
CA GLY A 51 18.35 -1.14 0.06
C GLY A 51 17.43 -2.18 -0.58
N ILE A 52 16.12 -1.96 -0.56
CA ILE A 52 15.12 -2.82 -1.22
C ILE A 52 14.59 -2.12 -2.47
N THR A 53 14.82 -2.73 -3.63
CA THR A 53 14.31 -2.24 -4.92
C THR A 53 13.02 -2.96 -5.28
N VAL A 54 11.90 -2.32 -4.96
CA VAL A 54 10.55 -2.85 -5.23
C VAL A 54 10.18 -2.64 -6.70
N ASN A 55 9.64 -3.67 -7.33
CA ASN A 55 9.01 -3.53 -8.65
C ASN A 55 7.58 -3.00 -8.49
N ARG A 56 7.37 -1.68 -8.68
CA ARG A 56 6.06 -1.02 -8.50
C ARG A 56 4.93 -1.70 -9.28
N LYS A 57 5.20 -2.27 -10.46
CA LYS A 57 4.21 -2.98 -11.29
C LYS A 57 3.87 -4.38 -10.75
N ARG A 58 4.56 -4.83 -9.74
CA ARG A 58 4.43 -6.12 -9.08
C ARG A 58 4.08 -5.95 -7.60
N ILE A 59 3.32 -4.91 -7.28
CA ILE A 59 2.64 -4.75 -6.00
C ILE A 59 1.20 -5.17 -6.22
N TYR A 60 0.68 -5.99 -5.33
CA TYR A 60 -0.65 -6.59 -5.40
C TYR A 60 -1.35 -6.49 -4.05
N PHE A 61 -2.65 -6.31 -4.07
CA PHE A 61 -3.48 -6.47 -2.87
C PHE A 61 -4.87 -6.97 -3.25
N GLN A 62 -5.59 -7.51 -2.28
CA GLN A 62 -6.97 -7.90 -2.43
C GLN A 62 -7.70 -7.71 -1.10
N GLY A 63 -8.81 -6.96 -1.14
CA GLY A 63 -9.76 -6.78 -0.05
C GLY A 63 -9.16 -6.36 1.28
N PHE A 64 -10.02 -6.21 2.30
CA PHE A 64 -9.56 -5.83 3.65
C PHE A 64 -10.36 -6.53 4.77
N TYR A 65 -11.40 -7.30 4.44
CA TYR A 65 -12.35 -7.81 5.43
C TYR A 65 -12.72 -9.29 5.23
N SER A 66 -12.05 -9.97 4.30
CA SER A 66 -12.35 -11.38 3.99
C SER A 66 -11.16 -12.29 4.28
N GLN A 67 -11.43 -13.56 4.51
CA GLN A 67 -10.39 -14.56 4.63
C GLN A 67 -9.62 -14.69 3.30
N GLY A 68 -8.30 -14.55 3.36
CA GLY A 68 -7.42 -14.58 2.18
C GLY A 68 -7.09 -13.20 1.61
N ASP A 69 -7.65 -12.12 2.18
CA ASP A 69 -7.23 -10.76 1.87
C ASP A 69 -5.80 -10.51 2.34
N GLY A 70 -5.09 -9.63 1.63
CA GLY A 70 -3.71 -9.33 1.94
C GLY A 70 -3.04 -8.49 0.87
N SER A 71 -1.73 -8.35 0.98
CA SER A 71 -0.88 -7.74 -0.03
C SER A 71 0.32 -8.63 -0.36
N ALA A 72 0.98 -8.32 -1.46
CA ALA A 72 2.25 -8.91 -1.84
C ALA A 72 3.03 -7.94 -2.73
N PHE A 73 4.34 -8.09 -2.79
CA PHE A 73 5.19 -7.32 -3.70
C PHE A 73 6.39 -8.14 -4.15
N GLU A 74 6.97 -7.75 -5.29
CA GLU A 74 8.23 -8.34 -5.77
C GLU A 74 9.36 -7.30 -5.66
N ALA A 75 10.50 -7.74 -5.13
CA ALA A 75 11.67 -6.89 -4.94
C ALA A 75 12.99 -7.67 -5.07
N SER A 76 14.04 -6.96 -5.43
CA SER A 76 15.44 -7.36 -5.26
C SER A 76 16.05 -6.59 -4.09
N VAL A 77 16.97 -7.22 -3.36
CA VAL A 77 17.52 -6.68 -2.12
C VAL A 77 19.03 -6.80 -2.12
N SER A 78 19.70 -5.66 -1.90
CA SER A 78 21.11 -5.63 -1.54
C SER A 78 21.21 -5.86 -0.03
N LEU A 79 21.67 -7.02 0.39
CA LEU A 79 21.73 -7.35 1.82
C LEU A 79 22.63 -6.41 2.63
N PRO A 80 23.82 -5.99 2.15
CA PRO A 80 24.63 -5.00 2.85
C PRO A 80 23.88 -3.68 3.07
N ASP A 81 23.17 -3.21 2.04
CA ASP A 81 22.39 -1.96 2.13
C ASP A 81 21.19 -2.11 3.07
N LEU A 82 20.53 -3.29 3.06
CA LEU A 82 19.43 -3.59 3.98
C LEU A 82 19.90 -3.57 5.43
N LEU A 83 21.00 -4.26 5.75
CA LEU A 83 21.55 -4.29 7.10
C LEU A 83 21.97 -2.90 7.58
N ASN A 84 22.67 -2.14 6.74
CA ASN A 84 23.07 -0.77 7.05
C ASN A 84 21.86 0.17 7.16
N GLY A 85 20.86 0.01 6.29
CA GLY A 85 19.63 0.78 6.29
C GLY A 85 18.79 0.56 7.54
N ILE A 86 18.68 -0.69 8.01
CA ILE A 86 17.99 -1.02 9.25
C ILE A 86 18.78 -0.50 10.46
N ALA A 87 20.10 -0.74 10.52
CA ALA A 87 20.94 -0.24 11.61
C ALA A 87 20.87 1.29 11.76
N GLY A 88 20.79 2.01 10.63
CA GLY A 88 20.67 3.47 10.57
C GLY A 88 19.23 4.00 10.69
N GLN A 89 18.22 3.14 10.69
CA GLN A 89 16.80 3.52 10.58
C GLN A 89 16.56 4.48 9.39
N ASN A 90 17.14 4.19 8.24
CA ASN A 90 17.19 5.10 7.10
C ASN A 90 15.81 5.49 6.55
N TRP A 91 14.77 4.67 6.78
CA TRP A 91 13.38 5.03 6.40
C TRP A 91 12.90 6.31 7.08
N LYS A 92 13.44 6.68 8.25
CA LYS A 92 13.11 7.92 8.96
C LYS A 92 13.57 9.17 8.22
N SER A 93 14.48 9.03 7.26
CA SER A 93 14.87 10.15 6.39
C SER A 93 13.76 10.56 5.43
N TYR A 94 12.92 9.60 5.01
CA TYR A 94 11.77 9.83 4.14
C TYR A 94 10.48 10.04 4.96
N ALA A 95 10.24 9.16 5.94
CA ALA A 95 9.05 9.16 6.80
C ALA A 95 9.45 9.25 8.28
N PRO A 96 9.77 10.46 8.81
CA PRO A 96 10.35 10.64 10.16
C PRO A 96 9.50 10.08 11.30
N LEU A 97 8.18 10.04 11.13
CA LEU A 97 7.23 9.57 12.14
C LEU A 97 6.88 8.08 11.99
N LEU A 98 7.38 7.43 10.92
CA LEU A 98 7.10 6.03 10.68
C LEU A 98 7.90 5.14 11.63
N GLU A 99 7.21 4.35 12.41
CA GLU A 99 7.78 3.28 13.21
C GLU A 99 7.58 1.94 12.48
N LEU A 100 8.71 1.34 12.04
CA LEU A 100 8.75 -0.02 11.52
C LEU A 100 9.41 -0.92 12.57
N ASP A 101 8.80 -2.05 12.85
CA ASP A 101 9.36 -3.06 13.77
C ASP A 101 10.43 -3.89 13.04
N LEU A 102 11.54 -3.22 12.72
CA LEU A 102 12.69 -3.80 12.05
C LEU A 102 13.89 -3.78 13.00
N SER A 103 14.42 -4.94 13.30
CA SER A 103 15.61 -5.13 14.15
C SER A 103 16.74 -5.79 13.37
N MET A 104 17.96 -5.67 13.87
CA MET A 104 19.12 -6.36 13.31
C MET A 104 19.06 -7.86 13.62
N PRO A 105 19.59 -8.74 12.71
CA PRO A 105 19.58 -10.17 12.93
C PRO A 105 20.45 -10.58 14.14
N GLU A 106 19.95 -11.54 14.93
CA GLU A 106 20.70 -12.14 16.01
C GLU A 106 21.66 -13.22 15.49
N MET A 107 22.84 -12.81 15.05
CA MET A 107 23.85 -13.68 14.47
C MET A 107 25.28 -13.35 14.94
N GLU A 108 26.24 -14.17 14.52
CA GLU A 108 27.66 -14.00 14.87
C GLU A 108 28.18 -12.66 14.32
N ARG A 109 28.74 -11.81 15.21
CA ARG A 109 29.13 -10.42 14.94
C ARG A 109 30.14 -10.27 13.80
N ARG A 110 31.06 -11.23 13.67
CA ARG A 110 32.10 -11.18 12.64
C ARG A 110 31.48 -11.43 11.26
N LEU A 111 30.54 -12.36 11.15
CA LEU A 111 29.84 -12.65 9.90
C LEU A 111 28.93 -11.49 9.52
N LEU A 112 28.18 -10.94 10.50
CA LEU A 112 27.36 -9.74 10.29
C LEU A 112 28.19 -8.57 9.74
N LYS A 113 29.38 -8.34 10.32
CA LYS A 113 30.27 -7.29 9.83
C LYS A 113 30.77 -7.56 8.40
N LEU A 114 31.10 -8.80 8.06
CA LEU A 114 31.53 -9.15 6.71
C LEU A 114 30.42 -8.89 5.66
N LEU A 115 29.17 -9.17 6.02
CA LEU A 115 28.01 -8.88 5.18
C LEU A 115 27.79 -7.35 5.02
N MET A 116 27.79 -6.60 6.13
CA MET A 116 27.63 -5.14 6.10
C MET A 116 28.75 -4.43 5.32
N ASP A 117 29.99 -4.93 5.43
CA ASP A 117 31.16 -4.41 4.71
C ASP A 117 31.21 -4.87 3.23
N ASN A 118 30.19 -5.59 2.76
CA ASN A 118 30.12 -6.16 1.39
C ASN A 118 31.35 -7.04 1.05
N LYS A 119 31.78 -7.87 1.99
CA LYS A 119 32.90 -8.82 1.81
C LYS A 119 32.42 -10.22 1.42
N VAL A 120 31.14 -10.43 1.43
CA VAL A 120 30.44 -11.65 1.01
C VAL A 120 29.29 -11.21 0.13
N ASP A 121 29.24 -11.77 -1.07
CA ASP A 121 28.14 -11.51 -2.00
C ASP A 121 26.88 -12.19 -1.48
N CYS A 122 25.88 -11.40 -1.14
CA CYS A 122 24.59 -11.86 -0.67
C CYS A 122 23.47 -11.00 -1.22
N TYR A 123 22.57 -11.62 -1.94
CA TYR A 123 21.42 -10.95 -2.56
C TYR A 123 20.12 -11.58 -2.09
N GLY A 124 19.16 -10.71 -1.81
CA GLY A 124 17.81 -11.12 -1.44
C GLY A 124 16.83 -10.99 -2.59
N LYS A 125 15.83 -11.85 -2.55
CA LYS A 125 14.66 -11.78 -3.41
C LYS A 125 13.40 -11.86 -2.57
N ILE A 126 12.44 -10.97 -2.85
CA ILE A 126 11.08 -11.04 -2.32
C ILE A 126 10.16 -11.29 -3.51
N THR A 127 9.28 -12.26 -3.38
CA THR A 127 8.38 -12.70 -4.46
C THR A 127 6.97 -12.95 -3.93
N GLN A 128 5.98 -12.79 -4.82
CA GLN A 128 4.63 -13.27 -4.55
C GLN A 128 4.55 -14.76 -4.92
N PRO A 129 4.15 -15.67 -4.01
CA PRO A 129 3.82 -17.04 -4.37
C PRO A 129 2.64 -17.10 -5.35
N SER A 130 2.59 -18.14 -6.18
CA SER A 130 1.59 -18.29 -7.24
C SER A 130 0.12 -18.34 -6.78
N ARG A 131 -0.12 -18.46 -5.47
CA ARG A 131 -1.45 -18.44 -4.86
C ARG A 131 -1.40 -17.65 -3.55
N GLY A 132 -2.18 -16.58 -3.48
CA GLY A 132 -2.39 -15.77 -2.27
C GLY A 132 -1.70 -14.41 -2.30
N TYR A 133 -2.07 -13.57 -1.34
CA TYR A 133 -1.57 -12.21 -1.14
C TYR A 133 -0.67 -12.19 0.10
N TYR A 134 0.51 -12.74 -0.06
CA TYR A 134 1.60 -12.75 0.93
C TYR A 134 2.94 -12.77 0.20
N VAL A 135 4.02 -12.57 0.91
CA VAL A 135 5.37 -12.57 0.36
C VAL A 135 6.12 -13.85 0.74
N SER A 136 7.06 -14.24 -0.12
CA SER A 136 8.09 -15.22 0.17
C SER A 136 9.45 -14.54 -0.05
N ALA A 137 10.40 -14.78 0.82
CA ALA A 137 11.73 -14.21 0.73
C ALA A 137 12.79 -15.31 0.74
N SER A 138 13.86 -15.08 0.00
CA SER A 138 15.00 -16.01 -0.07
C SER A 138 16.30 -15.23 -0.23
N LEU A 139 17.38 -15.78 0.31
CA LEU A 139 18.75 -15.26 0.16
C LEU A 139 19.56 -16.18 -0.73
N ASP A 140 20.37 -15.56 -1.59
CA ASP A 140 21.40 -16.24 -2.37
C ASP A 140 22.76 -15.71 -1.91
N THR A 141 23.61 -16.62 -1.42
CA THR A 141 24.90 -16.28 -0.82
C THR A 141 26.02 -17.00 -1.55
N ASP A 142 26.99 -16.26 -2.07
CA ASP A 142 28.20 -16.82 -2.64
C ASP A 142 29.36 -16.69 -1.65
N PHE A 143 29.64 -17.79 -0.92
CA PHE A 143 30.82 -17.88 -0.08
C PHE A 143 31.99 -18.44 -0.90
N PRO A 144 33.14 -17.77 -0.89
CA PRO A 144 34.33 -18.27 -1.56
C PRO A 144 34.69 -19.66 -1.02
N ASN A 145 34.72 -20.63 -1.94
CA ASN A 145 34.86 -22.04 -1.68
C ASN A 145 36.25 -22.37 -1.08
N ASN A 146 36.43 -22.20 0.22
CA ASN A 146 37.66 -22.51 0.94
C ASN A 146 37.40 -23.65 1.93
N ARG A 147 38.17 -24.69 1.84
CA ARG A 147 38.30 -25.96 2.56
C ARG A 147 38.03 -26.01 4.08
N HIS A 148 37.12 -25.23 4.64
CA HIS A 148 36.79 -25.20 6.04
C HIS A 148 35.39 -25.74 6.33
N ASN A 149 35.21 -26.27 7.53
CA ASN A 149 33.96 -26.84 8.03
C ASN A 149 32.84 -25.76 8.13
N TYR A 150 31.93 -25.76 7.17
CA TYR A 150 30.89 -24.74 6.99
C TYR A 150 29.66 -24.88 7.92
N SER A 151 29.58 -25.95 8.74
CA SER A 151 28.38 -26.22 9.54
C SER A 151 27.95 -25.06 10.46
N LYS A 152 28.91 -24.27 10.97
CA LYS A 152 28.62 -23.08 11.77
C LYS A 152 28.13 -21.91 10.91
N ILE A 153 28.64 -21.78 9.71
CA ILE A 153 28.24 -20.74 8.76
C ILE A 153 26.82 -21.04 8.26
N GLU A 154 26.53 -22.30 7.94
CA GLU A 154 25.19 -22.74 7.52
C GLU A 154 24.11 -22.38 8.56
N SER A 155 24.38 -22.67 9.85
CA SER A 155 23.46 -22.30 10.94
C SER A 155 23.25 -20.78 11.08
N GLU A 156 24.30 -19.97 10.86
CA GLU A 156 24.17 -18.51 10.92
C GLU A 156 23.46 -17.96 9.66
N LEU A 157 23.61 -18.60 8.51
CA LEU A 157 22.88 -18.24 7.29
C LEU A 157 21.38 -18.56 7.40
N GLU A 158 21.04 -19.69 8.02
CA GLU A 158 19.64 -20.03 8.32
C GLU A 158 18.98 -18.97 9.19
N LYS A 159 19.67 -18.46 10.23
CA LYS A 159 19.19 -17.35 11.05
C LYS A 159 19.00 -16.07 10.22
N LEU A 160 19.95 -15.77 9.34
CA LEU A 160 19.88 -14.62 8.47
C LEU A 160 18.70 -14.70 7.50
N GLU A 161 18.45 -15.87 6.92
CA GLU A 161 17.33 -16.10 6.00
C GLU A 161 15.99 -15.97 6.73
N ASN A 162 15.85 -16.56 7.92
CA ASN A 162 14.66 -16.41 8.76
C ASN A 162 14.39 -14.93 9.10
N TRP A 163 15.43 -14.20 9.53
CA TRP A 163 15.33 -12.78 9.77
C TRP A 163 14.90 -11.99 8.52
N PHE A 164 15.43 -12.35 7.35
CA PHE A 164 15.06 -11.70 6.09
C PHE A 164 13.59 -11.94 5.71
N ILE A 165 13.10 -13.14 5.99
CA ILE A 165 11.66 -13.47 5.84
C ILE A 165 10.82 -12.56 6.76
N GLU A 166 11.20 -12.41 8.04
CA GLU A 166 10.50 -11.53 8.99
C GLU A 166 10.51 -10.07 8.55
N VAL A 167 11.63 -9.58 7.99
CA VAL A 167 11.71 -8.23 7.41
C VAL A 167 10.73 -8.06 6.24
N ALA A 168 10.68 -9.04 5.33
CA ALA A 168 9.76 -9.00 4.19
C ALA A 168 8.28 -9.02 4.63
N GLU A 169 7.94 -9.86 5.62
CA GLU A 169 6.60 -9.94 6.21
C GLU A 169 6.21 -8.63 6.92
N THR A 170 7.12 -8.03 7.68
CA THR A 170 6.90 -6.73 8.35
C THR A 170 6.60 -5.63 7.35
N LEU A 171 7.36 -5.56 6.26
CA LEU A 171 7.13 -4.58 5.20
C LEU A 171 5.80 -4.85 4.45
N ASN A 172 5.48 -6.11 4.21
CA ASN A 172 4.19 -6.46 3.59
C ASN A 172 3.00 -6.12 4.49
N HIS A 173 3.14 -6.34 5.79
CA HIS A 173 2.13 -5.94 6.76
C HIS A 173 1.94 -4.41 6.79
N TYR A 174 3.04 -3.66 6.75
CA TYR A 174 3.00 -2.20 6.66
C TYR A 174 2.26 -1.75 5.39
N LEU A 175 2.60 -2.31 4.22
CA LEU A 175 1.93 -2.02 2.95
C LEU A 175 0.43 -2.28 3.03
N TYR A 176 0.04 -3.47 3.51
CA TYR A 176 -1.36 -3.85 3.63
C TYR A 176 -2.14 -2.95 4.58
N LYS A 177 -1.54 -2.63 5.73
CA LYS A 177 -2.14 -1.71 6.70
C LYS A 177 -2.34 -0.31 6.11
N SER A 178 -1.34 0.22 5.40
CA SER A 178 -1.43 1.53 4.76
C SER A 178 -2.53 1.59 3.71
N LEU A 179 -2.67 0.54 2.90
CA LEU A 179 -3.76 0.40 1.92
C LEU A 179 -5.13 0.36 2.60
N ARG A 180 -5.26 -0.39 3.68
CA ARG A 180 -6.53 -0.49 4.42
C ARG A 180 -6.90 0.84 5.07
N ASP A 181 -5.97 1.48 5.76
CA ASP A 181 -6.20 2.74 6.46
C ASP A 181 -6.64 3.84 5.46
N GLU A 182 -6.05 3.85 4.25
CA GLU A 182 -6.46 4.75 3.17
C GLU A 182 -7.86 4.40 2.62
N TYR A 183 -8.12 3.12 2.36
CA TYR A 183 -9.45 2.67 1.92
C TYR A 183 -10.54 3.09 2.92
N GLU A 184 -10.30 2.89 4.22
CA GLU A 184 -11.22 3.28 5.29
C GLU A 184 -11.44 4.80 5.32
N TYR A 185 -10.38 5.60 5.07
CA TYR A 185 -10.50 7.04 4.95
C TYR A 185 -11.33 7.44 3.74
N GLN A 186 -11.02 6.92 2.55
CA GLN A 186 -11.70 7.27 1.29
C GLN A 186 -13.18 6.86 1.27
N THR A 187 -13.54 5.79 1.97
CA THR A 187 -14.93 5.32 2.11
C THR A 187 -15.64 5.89 3.35
N SER A 188 -15.00 6.77 4.11
CA SER A 188 -15.64 7.46 5.23
C SER A 188 -16.68 8.47 4.76
N GLU A 189 -17.73 8.67 5.56
CA GLU A 189 -18.76 9.68 5.27
C GLU A 189 -18.16 11.05 5.02
N LYS A 190 -17.11 11.42 5.78
CA LYS A 190 -16.41 12.70 5.61
C LYS A 190 -15.81 12.85 4.22
N ALA A 191 -15.02 11.87 3.76
CA ALA A 191 -14.38 11.93 2.46
C ALA A 191 -15.39 11.90 1.32
N ILE A 192 -16.48 11.13 1.47
CA ILE A 192 -17.56 11.08 0.49
C ILE A 192 -18.25 12.44 0.40
N ILE A 193 -18.57 13.09 1.53
CA ILE A 193 -19.21 14.41 1.54
C ILE A 193 -18.29 15.47 0.91
N GLU A 194 -17.00 15.48 1.25
CA GLU A 194 -16.02 16.38 0.64
C GLU A 194 -15.99 16.22 -0.89
N SER A 195 -16.06 14.99 -1.40
CA SER A 195 -16.11 14.71 -2.84
C SER A 195 -17.45 15.12 -3.48
N ILE A 196 -18.56 14.94 -2.79
CA ILE A 196 -19.88 15.40 -3.24
C ILE A 196 -19.86 16.91 -3.41
N GLU A 197 -19.36 17.66 -2.42
CA GLU A 197 -19.30 19.12 -2.42
C GLU A 197 -18.33 19.64 -3.49
N ALA A 198 -17.12 19.06 -3.56
CA ALA A 198 -16.10 19.47 -4.54
C ALA A 198 -16.54 19.27 -6.01
N ASN A 199 -17.40 18.27 -6.27
CA ASN A 199 -17.92 17.98 -7.61
C ASN A 199 -19.32 18.56 -7.87
N GLU A 200 -19.88 19.34 -6.91
CA GLU A 200 -21.18 20.00 -7.03
C GLU A 200 -22.32 19.03 -7.40
N TYR A 201 -22.33 17.84 -6.79
CA TYR A 201 -23.38 16.85 -7.03
C TYR A 201 -24.75 17.38 -6.63
N SER A 202 -25.73 17.11 -7.48
CA SER A 202 -27.14 17.44 -7.22
C SER A 202 -27.97 16.19 -7.09
N PHE A 203 -28.99 16.24 -6.25
CA PHE A 203 -29.79 15.09 -5.84
C PHE A 203 -31.29 15.33 -6.04
N THR A 204 -32.03 14.25 -6.19
CA THR A 204 -33.47 14.25 -6.03
C THR A 204 -33.85 14.28 -4.54
N ALA A 205 -35.12 14.52 -4.22
CA ALA A 205 -35.61 14.59 -2.83
C ALA A 205 -35.40 13.29 -2.02
N ASP A 206 -35.22 12.14 -2.69
CA ASP A 206 -34.94 10.83 -2.09
C ASP A 206 -33.42 10.48 -2.05
N GLY A 207 -32.55 11.44 -2.39
CA GLY A 207 -31.10 11.30 -2.31
C GLY A 207 -30.43 10.61 -3.50
N LYS A 208 -31.12 10.42 -4.64
CA LYS A 208 -30.50 9.86 -5.86
C LYS A 208 -29.76 10.92 -6.65
N ILE A 209 -28.62 10.56 -7.24
CA ILE A 209 -27.80 11.46 -8.04
C ILE A 209 -28.57 11.96 -9.26
N ALA A 210 -28.62 13.27 -9.42
CA ALA A 210 -29.29 13.95 -10.52
C ALA A 210 -28.40 14.97 -11.28
N THR A 211 -27.11 14.97 -11.04
CA THR A 211 -26.13 15.92 -11.63
C THR A 211 -26.16 15.91 -13.16
N ARG A 212 -26.34 14.75 -13.78
CA ARG A 212 -26.47 14.63 -15.25
C ARG A 212 -27.69 15.37 -15.78
N VAL A 213 -28.80 15.33 -15.05
CA VAL A 213 -30.04 16.01 -15.42
C VAL A 213 -29.87 17.53 -15.31
N LYS A 214 -29.18 18.01 -14.26
CA LYS A 214 -28.81 19.41 -14.10
C LYS A 214 -28.00 19.92 -15.30
N ARG A 215 -26.92 19.25 -15.66
CA ARG A 215 -26.05 19.62 -16.80
C ARG A 215 -26.78 19.65 -18.14
N LEU A 216 -27.70 18.72 -18.36
CA LEU A 216 -28.52 18.71 -19.60
C LEU A 216 -29.45 19.91 -19.65
N ALA A 217 -30.08 20.30 -18.55
CA ALA A 217 -30.96 21.45 -18.47
C ALA A 217 -30.20 22.79 -18.63
N GLU A 218 -29.01 22.91 -18.10
CA GLU A 218 -28.13 24.08 -18.26
C GLU A 218 -27.69 24.24 -19.73
N ASN A 219 -27.26 23.18 -20.40
CA ASN A 219 -26.87 23.20 -21.82
C ASN A 219 -28.01 23.55 -22.74
N GLU A 220 -29.27 23.17 -22.45
CA GLU A 220 -30.43 23.58 -23.22
C GLU A 220 -30.77 25.08 -23.06
N GLN A 221 -30.40 25.70 -21.94
CA GLN A 221 -30.59 27.15 -21.71
C GLN A 221 -29.54 28.01 -22.42
N GLU A 222 -28.32 27.50 -22.64
CA GLU A 222 -27.26 28.20 -23.38
C GLU A 222 -27.47 28.19 -24.91
N ILE A 223 -28.33 27.31 -25.42
CA ILE A 223 -28.59 27.13 -26.86
C ILE A 223 -29.82 27.94 -27.32
N ASN A 224 -30.62 28.51 -26.43
CA ASN A 224 -31.80 29.29 -26.69
C ASN A 224 -31.61 30.77 -26.36
#